data_907646472200976be5b37200004f27db
#
_entry.id   907646472200976be5b37200004f27db
#
_cell.length_a   1.000
_cell.length_b   1.000
_cell.length_c   1.000
_cell.angle_alpha   90.00
_cell.angle_beta   90.00
_cell.angle_gamma   90.00
#
_symmetry.space_group_name_H-M   'P 1'
#
loop_
_entity.id
_entity.type
_entity.pdbx_description
1 polymer ?
#
loop_
_entity_poly.entity_id
_entity_poly.type
_entity_poly.pdbx_seq_one_letter_code
_entity_poly.pdbx_strand_id
1 'polypeptide(L)'
;MEALIQQKVSNWLNGNFDPSTKEALKKLQSDNPNELADAFYRNLEFGTGGLRGIMGVGTNRMNKYTVGMATQGFANYLLQTYPGGPVRVAIAHDCRNNSRFFAETTANVFAANGIKVFLFEALRPTPELSFAIRHLGCQGGVVCTASHNPKEYNGYKAYWNDGGQLVPPHDKNVIREVEKIASVDEVKWSGGEKNIIIIGREMDEAYLEMVKSLSVYPEVIQKQHDLKIVYTPIHGTGITLAPEVLKRFGFTNVHVVEEQSNVSGDFPTVVYPNPEESEAMSIGLKKAKELDADILLGTDPDSDRVGIGVKNHKGNWVLVNGNQTAVLAFNYMIEARKAKGITRPNDMVVKTIVTTELIDEIAKQNKIACYNVLTGFKWIAELIREKEGKEHYVVGGEESYGLMIGDKVRDKDAISAVALLCEMAAYEKNKGRGLFEKLIDLCVQFGFYKEHLISITKKGMDGQQQIADMMAGYRSHPPKTIASSDVVQLLDYELRKGKNLKTGKEWEIKLPKSNVLQFILADGSKISARPSGTEPKIKFYFSVNTKLKSAAEFDTVNTALDKRIKDIIADMKL
;
A
#
# COMPACT_ATOMS: atom_id res chain seq x y z
N MET A 1 12.30 -23.79 -24.28
CA MET A 1 11.13 -23.19 -23.58
C MET A 1 9.86 -24.02 -23.84
N GLU A 2 9.52 -24.29 -25.11
CA GLU A 2 8.30 -25.03 -25.48
C GLU A 2 8.22 -26.45 -24.87
N ALA A 3 9.30 -27.23 -24.89
CA ALA A 3 9.35 -28.57 -24.28
C ALA A 3 9.07 -28.53 -22.73
N LEU A 4 9.57 -27.52 -22.04
CA LEU A 4 9.30 -27.35 -20.59
C LEU A 4 7.84 -27.01 -20.34
N ILE A 5 7.25 -26.17 -21.17
CA ILE A 5 5.82 -25.82 -21.07
C ILE A 5 4.98 -27.07 -21.29
N GLN A 6 5.25 -27.84 -22.34
CA GLN A 6 4.55 -29.10 -22.66
C GLN A 6 4.67 -30.12 -21.53
N GLN A 7 5.84 -30.23 -20.91
CA GLN A 7 6.03 -31.10 -19.75
C GLN A 7 5.17 -30.67 -18.56
N LYS A 8 5.14 -29.37 -18.22
CA LYS A 8 4.29 -28.86 -17.12
C LYS A 8 2.82 -29.09 -17.41
N VAL A 9 2.36 -28.82 -18.64
CA VAL A 9 0.97 -29.10 -19.07
C VAL A 9 0.63 -30.56 -18.92
N SER A 10 1.51 -31.47 -19.40
CA SER A 10 1.34 -32.93 -19.24
C SER A 10 1.25 -33.34 -17.77
N ASN A 11 2.11 -32.78 -16.90
CA ASN A 11 2.08 -33.03 -15.47
C ASN A 11 0.74 -32.63 -14.85
N TRP A 12 0.18 -31.50 -15.29
CA TRP A 12 -1.14 -31.05 -14.78
C TRP A 12 -2.30 -31.92 -15.28
N LEU A 13 -2.27 -32.36 -16.54
CA LEU A 13 -3.31 -33.24 -17.09
C LEU A 13 -3.30 -34.63 -16.46
N ASN A 14 -2.11 -35.17 -16.15
CA ASN A 14 -1.94 -36.52 -15.62
C ASN A 14 -1.82 -36.59 -14.10
N GLY A 15 -1.51 -35.47 -13.44
CA GLY A 15 -1.33 -35.39 -11.98
C GLY A 15 -2.64 -35.34 -11.20
N ASN A 16 -2.52 -35.18 -9.89
CA ASN A 16 -3.64 -35.15 -8.95
C ASN A 16 -4.31 -33.75 -8.90
N PHE A 17 -4.89 -33.35 -10.04
CA PHE A 17 -5.67 -32.12 -10.17
C PHE A 17 -7.15 -32.44 -10.35
N ASP A 18 -8.04 -31.56 -9.89
CA ASP A 18 -9.48 -31.78 -10.02
C ASP A 18 -9.94 -31.79 -11.49
N PRO A 19 -11.09 -32.47 -11.77
CA PRO A 19 -11.59 -32.59 -13.16
C PRO A 19 -11.83 -31.25 -13.83
N SER A 20 -12.35 -30.25 -13.12
CA SER A 20 -12.65 -28.93 -13.67
C SER A 20 -11.38 -28.18 -14.06
N THR A 21 -10.31 -28.30 -13.30
CA THR A 21 -8.99 -27.74 -13.64
C THR A 21 -8.42 -28.39 -14.90
N LYS A 22 -8.53 -29.74 -15.03
CA LYS A 22 -8.06 -30.46 -16.22
C LYS A 22 -8.87 -30.09 -17.46
N GLU A 23 -10.19 -29.91 -17.33
CA GLU A 23 -11.07 -29.46 -18.41
C GLU A 23 -10.73 -28.03 -18.87
N ALA A 24 -10.58 -27.11 -17.92
CA ALA A 24 -10.15 -25.73 -18.21
C ALA A 24 -8.80 -25.68 -18.89
N LEU A 25 -7.85 -26.54 -18.49
CA LEU A 25 -6.53 -26.63 -19.13
C LEU A 25 -6.61 -27.16 -20.57
N LYS A 26 -7.42 -28.21 -20.83
CA LYS A 26 -7.65 -28.72 -22.20
C LYS A 26 -8.26 -27.65 -23.09
N LYS A 27 -9.23 -26.91 -22.56
CA LYS A 27 -9.84 -25.79 -23.26
C LYS A 27 -8.83 -24.69 -23.59
N LEU A 28 -8.00 -24.30 -22.60
CA LEU A 28 -6.95 -23.30 -22.82
C LEU A 28 -5.95 -23.77 -23.90
N GLN A 29 -5.60 -25.06 -23.89
CA GLN A 29 -4.69 -25.66 -24.87
C GLN A 29 -5.24 -25.62 -26.30
N SER A 30 -6.58 -25.78 -26.49
CA SER A 30 -7.24 -25.70 -27.79
C SER A 30 -7.46 -24.27 -28.25
N ASP A 31 -7.90 -23.39 -27.35
CA ASP A 31 -8.45 -22.09 -27.71
C ASP A 31 -7.41 -20.97 -27.76
N ASN A 32 -6.38 -21.02 -26.91
CA ASN A 32 -5.39 -19.94 -26.79
C ASN A 32 -3.98 -20.42 -26.42
N PRO A 33 -3.19 -20.94 -27.41
CA PRO A 33 -1.83 -21.42 -27.18
C PRO A 33 -0.87 -20.38 -26.59
N ASN A 34 -1.07 -19.10 -26.90
CA ASN A 34 -0.22 -18.02 -26.39
C ASN A 34 -0.47 -17.81 -24.87
N GLU A 35 -1.73 -17.82 -24.46
CA GLU A 35 -2.09 -17.75 -23.05
C GLU A 35 -1.66 -19.01 -22.28
N LEU A 36 -1.75 -20.18 -22.90
CA LEU A 36 -1.21 -21.41 -22.34
C LEU A 36 0.30 -21.27 -22.09
N ALA A 37 1.05 -20.74 -23.04
CA ALA A 37 2.48 -20.50 -22.88
C ALA A 37 2.76 -19.55 -21.71
N ASP A 38 2.02 -18.44 -21.60
CA ASP A 38 2.13 -17.49 -20.49
C ASP A 38 1.74 -18.10 -19.14
N ALA A 39 0.77 -18.99 -19.11
CA ALA A 39 0.33 -19.67 -17.89
C ALA A 39 1.35 -20.68 -17.34
N PHE A 40 2.29 -21.19 -18.18
CA PHE A 40 3.20 -22.27 -17.79
C PHE A 40 4.70 -21.99 -17.97
N TYR A 41 5.12 -20.85 -18.59
CA TYR A 41 6.55 -20.60 -18.87
C TYR A 41 7.41 -20.48 -17.60
N ARG A 42 6.81 -20.11 -16.47
CA ARG A 42 7.46 -20.05 -15.14
C ARG A 42 6.51 -20.51 -14.05
N ASN A 43 6.97 -20.51 -12.83
CA ASN A 43 6.10 -20.63 -11.65
C ASN A 43 5.76 -19.23 -11.14
N LEU A 44 4.58 -19.07 -10.54
CA LEU A 44 4.22 -17.84 -9.84
C LEU A 44 5.15 -17.66 -8.64
N GLU A 45 5.92 -16.59 -8.65
CA GLU A 45 6.90 -16.34 -7.61
C GLU A 45 6.22 -15.89 -6.31
N PHE A 46 6.60 -16.53 -5.21
CA PHE A 46 6.33 -15.99 -3.89
C PHE A 46 7.32 -14.84 -3.68
N GLY A 47 6.85 -13.61 -3.95
CA GLY A 47 7.65 -12.40 -3.76
C GLY A 47 7.83 -12.06 -2.27
N THR A 48 8.52 -10.96 -1.99
CA THR A 48 8.85 -10.52 -0.63
C THR A 48 7.64 -10.19 0.26
N GLY A 49 6.42 -10.30 -0.21
CA GLY A 49 5.18 -10.06 0.55
C GLY A 49 4.08 -11.07 0.25
N GLY A 50 4.35 -12.11 -0.57
CA GLY A 50 3.37 -13.13 -0.96
C GLY A 50 3.26 -13.34 -2.46
N LEU A 51 2.11 -13.85 -2.91
CA LEU A 51 1.81 -14.08 -4.33
C LEU A 51 0.96 -12.95 -4.90
N ARG A 52 1.12 -12.66 -6.19
CA ARG A 52 0.21 -11.83 -6.98
C ARG A 52 0.25 -12.24 -8.44
N GLY A 53 -0.90 -12.47 -9.05
CA GLY A 53 -0.98 -12.86 -10.45
C GLY A 53 -2.40 -12.87 -10.99
N ILE A 54 -2.50 -13.10 -12.30
CA ILE A 54 -3.78 -13.33 -12.98
C ILE A 54 -4.35 -14.67 -12.48
N MET A 55 -5.66 -14.73 -12.27
CA MET A 55 -6.36 -15.95 -11.90
C MET A 55 -6.49 -16.90 -13.09
N GLY A 56 -6.36 -18.21 -12.87
CA GLY A 56 -6.54 -19.22 -13.91
C GLY A 56 -5.75 -20.49 -13.68
N VAL A 57 -5.81 -21.39 -14.65
CA VAL A 57 -5.03 -22.64 -14.63
C VAL A 57 -3.59 -22.38 -15.05
N GLY A 58 -2.65 -23.03 -14.39
CA GLY A 58 -1.22 -22.95 -14.71
C GLY A 58 -0.34 -22.60 -13.53
N THR A 59 0.96 -22.85 -13.71
CA THR A 59 1.96 -22.63 -12.67
C THR A 59 2.26 -21.14 -12.44
N ASN A 60 1.99 -20.28 -13.44
CA ASN A 60 2.17 -18.81 -13.37
C ASN A 60 0.81 -18.10 -13.17
N ARG A 61 -0.12 -18.72 -12.47
CA ARG A 61 -1.46 -18.20 -12.21
C ARG A 61 -1.84 -18.34 -10.73
N MET A 62 -2.70 -17.43 -10.27
CA MET A 62 -3.38 -17.59 -8.98
C MET A 62 -4.49 -18.63 -9.10
N ASN A 63 -4.37 -19.72 -8.37
CA ASN A 63 -5.35 -20.80 -8.30
C ASN A 63 -5.20 -21.57 -6.99
N LYS A 64 -6.11 -22.54 -6.75
CA LYS A 64 -6.11 -23.39 -5.57
C LYS A 64 -4.73 -23.99 -5.28
N TYR A 65 -4.04 -24.46 -6.31
CA TYR A 65 -2.81 -25.24 -6.16
C TYR A 65 -1.62 -24.32 -5.82
N THR A 66 -1.48 -23.18 -6.50
CA THR A 66 -0.43 -22.22 -6.19
C THR A 66 -0.60 -21.60 -4.81
N VAL A 67 -1.86 -21.33 -4.39
CA VAL A 67 -2.19 -20.87 -3.04
C VAL A 67 -1.92 -21.97 -2.01
N GLY A 68 -2.31 -23.22 -2.28
CA GLY A 68 -2.09 -24.34 -1.37
C GLY A 68 -0.61 -24.64 -1.15
N MET A 69 0.19 -24.66 -2.22
CA MET A 69 1.66 -24.86 -2.12
C MET A 69 2.33 -23.74 -1.33
N ALA A 70 1.96 -22.48 -1.60
CA ALA A 70 2.46 -21.32 -0.84
C ALA A 70 2.10 -21.43 0.66
N THR A 71 0.87 -21.82 0.94
CA THR A 71 0.39 -22.00 2.34
C THR A 71 1.10 -23.16 3.04
N GLN A 72 1.34 -24.27 2.34
CA GLN A 72 2.09 -25.41 2.90
C GLN A 72 3.52 -25.00 3.26
N GLY A 73 4.20 -24.26 2.38
CA GLY A 73 5.54 -23.74 2.67
C GLY A 73 5.55 -22.78 3.86
N PHE A 74 4.58 -21.88 3.93
CA PHE A 74 4.44 -20.97 5.07
C PHE A 74 4.12 -21.74 6.37
N ALA A 75 3.26 -22.75 6.33
CA ALA A 75 2.97 -23.62 7.46
C ALA A 75 4.23 -24.35 7.96
N ASN A 76 5.02 -24.92 7.05
CA ASN A 76 6.28 -25.58 7.37
C ASN A 76 7.23 -24.63 8.10
N TYR A 77 7.40 -23.40 7.60
CA TYR A 77 8.26 -22.41 8.22
C TYR A 77 7.76 -21.98 9.61
N LEU A 78 6.47 -21.75 9.78
CA LEU A 78 5.89 -21.41 11.08
C LEU A 78 6.13 -22.51 12.11
N LEU A 79 5.88 -23.78 11.76
CA LEU A 79 6.10 -24.92 12.65
C LEU A 79 7.57 -25.13 13.00
N GLN A 80 8.50 -24.86 12.08
CA GLN A 80 9.94 -24.87 12.34
C GLN A 80 10.37 -23.74 13.28
N THR A 81 9.75 -22.56 13.15
CA THR A 81 10.12 -21.37 13.93
C THR A 81 9.57 -21.41 15.35
N TYR A 82 8.41 -22.04 15.54
CA TYR A 82 7.73 -22.15 16.83
C TYR A 82 7.55 -23.61 17.28
N PRO A 83 8.64 -24.35 17.52
CA PRO A 83 8.56 -25.77 17.90
C PRO A 83 7.93 -25.93 19.28
N GLY A 84 6.98 -26.87 19.38
CA GLY A 84 6.37 -27.25 20.66
C GLY A 84 5.31 -26.31 21.23
N GLY A 85 5.01 -25.21 20.57
CA GLY A 85 3.95 -24.27 20.97
C GLY A 85 2.72 -24.33 20.05
N PRO A 86 1.56 -23.81 20.50
CA PRO A 86 0.40 -23.68 19.64
C PRO A 86 0.66 -22.56 18.62
N VAL A 87 0.79 -22.93 17.34
CA VAL A 87 0.86 -21.96 16.25
C VAL A 87 -0.56 -21.52 15.87
N ARG A 88 -0.75 -20.21 15.71
CA ARG A 88 -2.02 -19.58 15.38
C ARG A 88 -1.81 -18.66 14.17
N VAL A 89 -2.80 -18.60 13.28
CA VAL A 89 -2.82 -17.67 12.14
C VAL A 89 -4.20 -17.02 12.02
N ALA A 90 -4.23 -15.78 11.51
CA ALA A 90 -5.45 -15.10 11.14
C ALA A 90 -5.55 -15.00 9.61
N ILE A 91 -6.76 -15.13 9.05
CA ILE A 91 -6.98 -15.11 7.60
C ILE A 91 -8.17 -14.22 7.28
N ALA A 92 -7.95 -13.27 6.36
CA ALA A 92 -8.98 -12.40 5.78
C ALA A 92 -8.97 -12.48 4.25
N HIS A 93 -9.98 -11.89 3.63
CA HIS A 93 -10.06 -11.74 2.18
C HIS A 93 -10.80 -10.46 1.80
N ASP A 94 -10.53 -9.96 0.60
CA ASP A 94 -11.25 -8.83 0.00
C ASP A 94 -12.48 -9.28 -0.82
N CYS A 95 -13.02 -8.36 -1.61
CA CYS A 95 -14.21 -8.56 -2.45
C CYS A 95 -13.93 -9.27 -3.77
N ARG A 96 -12.68 -9.53 -4.14
CA ARG A 96 -12.31 -10.06 -5.46
C ARG A 96 -12.88 -11.44 -5.69
N ASN A 97 -13.13 -11.73 -6.97
CA ASN A 97 -13.51 -13.07 -7.40
C ASN A 97 -12.47 -14.08 -6.88
N ASN A 98 -12.95 -15.20 -6.34
CA ASN A 98 -12.15 -16.25 -5.69
C ASN A 98 -11.39 -15.87 -4.40
N SER A 99 -11.43 -14.61 -3.91
CA SER A 99 -10.71 -14.28 -2.67
C SER A 99 -11.18 -15.13 -1.47
N ARG A 100 -12.48 -15.32 -1.30
CA ARG A 100 -13.03 -16.20 -0.28
C ARG A 100 -12.58 -17.65 -0.45
N PHE A 101 -12.65 -18.18 -1.67
CA PHE A 101 -12.20 -19.54 -1.98
C PHE A 101 -10.71 -19.75 -1.68
N PHE A 102 -9.87 -18.77 -1.99
CA PHE A 102 -8.44 -18.81 -1.66
C PHE A 102 -8.19 -18.69 -0.15
N ALA A 103 -8.97 -17.89 0.56
CA ALA A 103 -8.90 -17.81 2.03
C ALA A 103 -9.31 -19.11 2.70
N GLU A 104 -10.38 -19.77 2.25
CA GLU A 104 -10.80 -21.08 2.73
C GLU A 104 -9.78 -22.18 2.39
N THR A 105 -9.18 -22.16 1.19
CA THR A 105 -8.07 -23.04 0.82
C THR A 105 -6.88 -22.85 1.76
N THR A 106 -6.50 -21.62 2.03
CA THR A 106 -5.43 -21.25 2.96
C THR A 106 -5.74 -21.75 4.37
N ALA A 107 -6.97 -21.56 4.85
CA ALA A 107 -7.42 -22.02 6.16
C ALA A 107 -7.33 -23.54 6.30
N ASN A 108 -7.80 -24.28 5.30
CA ASN A 108 -7.79 -25.74 5.29
C ASN A 108 -6.35 -26.29 5.34
N VAL A 109 -5.43 -25.73 4.55
CA VAL A 109 -4.02 -26.17 4.52
C VAL A 109 -3.34 -25.89 5.87
N PHE A 110 -3.49 -24.70 6.45
CA PHE A 110 -2.94 -24.42 7.77
C PHE A 110 -3.54 -25.36 8.83
N ALA A 111 -4.85 -25.53 8.84
CA ALA A 111 -5.56 -26.36 9.80
C ALA A 111 -5.15 -27.85 9.71
N ALA A 112 -4.97 -28.37 8.48
CA ALA A 112 -4.50 -29.74 8.22
C ALA A 112 -3.04 -29.96 8.68
N ASN A 113 -2.25 -28.89 8.82
CA ASN A 113 -0.92 -28.92 9.43
C ASN A 113 -0.94 -28.77 10.96
N GLY A 114 -2.12 -28.79 11.60
CA GLY A 114 -2.27 -28.67 13.04
C GLY A 114 -2.21 -27.24 13.58
N ILE A 115 -2.21 -26.23 12.70
CA ILE A 115 -2.19 -24.83 13.06
C ILE A 115 -3.61 -24.36 13.38
N LYS A 116 -3.79 -23.61 14.46
CA LYS A 116 -5.06 -22.98 14.81
C LYS A 116 -5.31 -21.77 13.91
N VAL A 117 -6.44 -21.74 13.23
CA VAL A 117 -6.80 -20.75 12.24
C VAL A 117 -7.96 -19.90 12.74
N PHE A 118 -7.80 -18.56 12.69
CA PHE A 118 -8.88 -17.61 12.85
C PHE A 118 -9.25 -17.07 11.47
N LEU A 119 -10.38 -17.52 10.93
CA LEU A 119 -10.87 -17.14 9.61
C LEU A 119 -12.02 -16.13 9.76
N PHE A 120 -11.92 -14.99 9.13
CA PHE A 120 -13.03 -14.05 9.09
C PHE A 120 -14.23 -14.63 8.35
N GLU A 121 -15.43 -14.48 8.92
CA GLU A 121 -16.70 -15.01 8.38
C GLU A 121 -17.06 -14.43 7.01
N ALA A 122 -16.63 -13.21 6.74
CA ALA A 122 -16.86 -12.48 5.51
C ALA A 122 -15.64 -11.58 5.21
N LEU A 123 -15.68 -10.90 4.06
CA LEU A 123 -14.63 -9.96 3.66
C LEU A 123 -14.36 -8.91 4.74
N ARG A 124 -13.11 -8.60 4.96
CA ARG A 124 -12.66 -7.55 5.89
C ARG A 124 -11.45 -6.79 5.32
N PRO A 125 -11.26 -5.53 5.77
CA PRO A 125 -10.10 -4.71 5.42
C PRO A 125 -8.77 -5.37 5.80
N THR A 126 -7.75 -5.17 4.96
CA THR A 126 -6.37 -5.59 5.25
C THR A 126 -5.86 -5.10 6.62
N PRO A 127 -6.06 -3.83 7.05
CA PRO A 127 -5.61 -3.37 8.36
C PRO A 127 -6.27 -4.11 9.52
N GLU A 128 -7.50 -4.57 9.39
CA GLU A 128 -8.14 -5.35 10.43
C GLU A 128 -7.50 -6.72 10.61
N LEU A 129 -7.03 -7.37 9.52
CA LEU A 129 -6.21 -8.57 9.64
C LEU A 129 -4.91 -8.30 10.42
N SER A 130 -4.20 -7.22 10.09
CA SER A 130 -2.98 -6.83 10.82
C SER A 130 -3.25 -6.65 12.32
N PHE A 131 -4.36 -6.00 12.67
CA PHE A 131 -4.82 -5.86 14.04
C PHE A 131 -5.15 -7.22 14.68
N ALA A 132 -5.90 -8.08 13.99
CA ALA A 132 -6.32 -9.40 14.49
C ALA A 132 -5.12 -10.31 14.80
N ILE A 133 -4.07 -10.30 13.97
CA ILE A 133 -2.83 -11.05 14.22
C ILE A 133 -2.26 -10.70 15.60
N ARG A 134 -2.15 -9.41 15.91
CA ARG A 134 -1.62 -8.91 17.18
C ARG A 134 -2.59 -9.15 18.33
N HIS A 135 -3.87 -8.87 18.14
CA HIS A 135 -4.92 -8.98 19.16
C HIS A 135 -5.13 -10.43 19.62
N LEU A 136 -5.07 -11.38 18.69
CA LEU A 136 -5.25 -12.81 18.97
C LEU A 136 -3.93 -13.55 19.30
N GLY A 137 -2.79 -12.85 19.28
CA GLY A 137 -1.47 -13.45 19.52
C GLY A 137 -1.09 -14.50 18.49
N CYS A 138 -1.41 -14.24 17.21
CA CYS A 138 -1.06 -15.12 16.10
C CYS A 138 0.43 -15.02 15.74
N GLN A 139 1.01 -16.09 15.22
CA GLN A 139 2.38 -16.16 14.72
C GLN A 139 2.51 -15.68 13.28
N GLY A 140 1.38 -15.56 12.57
CA GLY A 140 1.31 -15.04 11.23
C GLY A 140 -0.12 -14.84 10.76
N GLY A 141 -0.29 -14.44 9.52
CA GLY A 141 -1.59 -14.28 8.90
C GLY A 141 -1.52 -14.12 7.40
N VAL A 142 -2.68 -14.18 6.77
CA VAL A 142 -2.82 -14.05 5.31
C VAL A 142 -4.04 -13.23 4.96
N VAL A 143 -3.90 -12.31 4.00
CA VAL A 143 -5.08 -11.74 3.32
C VAL A 143 -5.04 -12.07 1.84
N CYS A 144 -6.15 -12.63 1.35
CA CYS A 144 -6.35 -12.90 -0.07
C CYS A 144 -6.88 -11.64 -0.75
N THR A 145 -6.00 -10.95 -1.46
CA THR A 145 -6.27 -9.68 -2.15
C THR A 145 -5.20 -9.36 -3.19
N ALA A 146 -5.57 -8.66 -4.25
CA ALA A 146 -4.63 -8.00 -5.14
C ALA A 146 -4.72 -6.46 -5.03
N SER A 147 -5.23 -5.93 -3.90
CA SER A 147 -5.36 -4.49 -3.65
C SER A 147 -6.11 -3.80 -4.81
N HIS A 148 -5.49 -2.84 -5.48
CA HIS A 148 -6.04 -2.02 -6.55
C HIS A 148 -5.79 -2.55 -7.98
N ASN A 149 -5.26 -3.76 -8.15
CA ASN A 149 -5.05 -4.34 -9.49
C ASN A 149 -6.39 -4.58 -10.22
N PRO A 150 -6.41 -4.72 -11.57
CA PRO A 150 -7.60 -5.09 -12.33
C PRO A 150 -8.26 -6.39 -11.83
N LYS A 151 -9.50 -6.61 -12.25
CA LYS A 151 -10.36 -7.71 -11.78
C LYS A 151 -9.83 -9.12 -12.04
N GLU A 152 -8.99 -9.27 -13.06
CA GLU A 152 -8.38 -10.56 -13.44
C GLU A 152 -7.33 -11.03 -12.42
N TYR A 153 -6.83 -10.12 -11.58
CA TYR A 153 -5.80 -10.41 -10.59
C TYR A 153 -6.37 -10.82 -9.24
N ASN A 154 -5.64 -11.71 -8.58
CA ASN A 154 -5.76 -11.94 -7.15
C ASN A 154 -4.37 -12.10 -6.53
N GLY A 155 -4.30 -12.21 -5.20
CA GLY A 155 -3.05 -12.32 -4.49
C GLY A 155 -3.20 -12.95 -3.12
N TYR A 156 -2.06 -13.14 -2.47
CA TYR A 156 -1.89 -13.76 -1.17
C TYR A 156 -0.83 -12.96 -0.44
N LYS A 157 -1.22 -12.00 0.40
CA LYS A 157 -0.29 -11.21 1.23
C LYS A 157 -0.03 -11.97 2.54
N ALA A 158 1.23 -12.23 2.86
CA ALA A 158 1.65 -12.96 4.06
C ALA A 158 2.21 -12.00 5.12
N TYR A 159 1.81 -12.22 6.37
CA TYR A 159 2.09 -11.38 7.53
C TYR A 159 2.80 -12.16 8.63
N TRP A 160 3.62 -11.47 9.42
CA TRP A 160 4.32 -12.02 10.57
C TRP A 160 3.58 -11.72 11.88
N ASN A 161 4.14 -12.20 13.00
CA ASN A 161 3.53 -12.12 14.34
C ASN A 161 3.36 -10.68 14.89
N ASP A 162 4.05 -9.72 14.30
CA ASP A 162 3.92 -8.30 14.64
C ASP A 162 2.78 -7.60 13.89
N GLY A 163 2.08 -8.31 13.00
CA GLY A 163 1.02 -7.78 12.14
C GLY A 163 1.52 -7.08 10.89
N GLY A 164 2.83 -7.01 10.64
CA GLY A 164 3.44 -6.49 9.43
C GLY A 164 3.60 -7.56 8.34
N GLN A 165 3.67 -7.14 7.08
CA GLN A 165 4.02 -8.06 5.99
C GLN A 165 5.43 -8.63 6.21
N LEU A 166 5.66 -9.84 5.67
CA LEU A 166 6.95 -10.52 5.79
C LEU A 166 8.10 -9.65 5.28
N VAL A 167 9.15 -9.58 6.08
CA VAL A 167 10.44 -8.94 5.76
C VAL A 167 11.59 -9.91 6.01
N PRO A 168 12.81 -9.65 5.54
CA PRO A 168 13.96 -10.49 5.86
C PRO A 168 14.15 -10.68 7.39
N PRO A 169 14.52 -11.87 7.87
CA PRO A 169 14.81 -13.08 7.07
C PRO A 169 13.58 -13.94 6.73
N HIS A 170 12.40 -13.58 7.25
CA HIS A 170 11.20 -14.41 7.22
C HIS A 170 10.66 -14.61 5.80
N ASP A 171 10.64 -13.57 4.97
CA ASP A 171 10.23 -13.63 3.57
C ASP A 171 11.04 -14.67 2.78
N LYS A 172 12.38 -14.61 2.87
CA LYS A 172 13.29 -15.55 2.19
C LYS A 172 13.18 -16.98 2.74
N ASN A 173 12.90 -17.11 4.02
CA ASN A 173 12.75 -18.43 4.65
C ASN A 173 11.45 -19.09 4.20
N VAL A 174 10.34 -18.34 4.11
CA VAL A 174 9.07 -18.84 3.55
C VAL A 174 9.25 -19.22 2.09
N ILE A 175 9.89 -18.37 1.27
CA ILE A 175 10.17 -18.68 -0.14
C ILE A 175 10.90 -20.03 -0.26
N ARG A 176 11.95 -20.26 0.53
CA ARG A 176 12.72 -21.52 0.51
C ARG A 176 11.87 -22.73 0.88
N GLU A 177 10.93 -22.61 1.83
CA GLU A 177 10.03 -23.72 2.17
C GLU A 177 8.99 -23.95 1.06
N VAL A 178 8.52 -22.91 0.39
CA VAL A 178 7.63 -23.04 -0.79
C VAL A 178 8.34 -23.73 -1.94
N GLU A 179 9.59 -23.35 -2.23
CA GLU A 179 10.41 -23.93 -3.31
C GLU A 179 10.74 -25.42 -3.12
N LYS A 180 10.71 -25.92 -1.88
CA LYS A 180 10.90 -27.35 -1.57
C LYS A 180 9.72 -28.21 -1.97
N ILE A 181 8.52 -27.63 -2.14
CA ILE A 181 7.31 -28.36 -2.49
C ILE A 181 7.31 -28.62 -3.99
N ALA A 182 7.60 -29.84 -4.37
CA ALA A 182 7.73 -30.24 -5.77
C ALA A 182 6.39 -30.64 -6.41
N SER A 183 5.43 -31.12 -5.60
CA SER A 183 4.13 -31.64 -6.05
C SER A 183 2.98 -31.13 -5.21
N VAL A 184 1.82 -30.99 -5.82
CA VAL A 184 0.55 -30.71 -5.14
C VAL A 184 0.15 -31.83 -4.17
N ASP A 185 0.71 -33.04 -4.32
CA ASP A 185 0.48 -34.17 -3.43
C ASP A 185 1.17 -34.02 -2.06
N GLU A 186 2.13 -33.10 -1.94
CA GLU A 186 2.81 -32.78 -0.69
C GLU A 186 2.02 -31.77 0.16
N VAL A 187 0.94 -31.20 -0.39
CA VAL A 187 0.08 -30.26 0.31
C VAL A 187 -0.99 -31.02 1.10
N LYS A 188 -1.12 -30.71 2.37
CA LYS A 188 -2.19 -31.24 3.23
C LYS A 188 -3.45 -30.41 3.02
N TRP A 189 -4.37 -30.91 2.19
CA TRP A 189 -5.55 -30.16 1.75
C TRP A 189 -6.72 -30.15 2.75
N SER A 190 -6.81 -31.12 3.65
CA SER A 190 -7.95 -31.32 4.56
C SER A 190 -7.56 -32.15 5.78
N GLY A 191 -8.48 -32.32 6.72
CA GLY A 191 -8.33 -33.16 7.94
C GLY A 191 -8.00 -32.34 9.20
N GLY A 192 -8.10 -31.04 9.15
CA GLY A 192 -7.83 -30.15 10.30
C GLY A 192 -8.97 -29.19 10.62
N GLU A 193 -10.17 -29.39 10.11
CA GLU A 193 -11.29 -28.43 10.12
C GLU A 193 -11.66 -27.96 11.54
N LYS A 194 -11.50 -28.82 12.56
CA LYS A 194 -11.69 -28.49 13.99
C LYS A 194 -10.76 -27.37 14.50
N ASN A 195 -9.67 -27.11 13.80
CA ASN A 195 -8.72 -26.06 14.14
C ASN A 195 -9.12 -24.69 13.57
N ILE A 196 -10.18 -24.63 12.75
CA ILE A 196 -10.68 -23.38 12.16
C ILE A 196 -11.73 -22.80 13.08
N ILE A 197 -11.49 -21.55 13.50
CA ILE A 197 -12.40 -20.74 14.30
C ILE A 197 -12.84 -19.58 13.43
N ILE A 198 -14.14 -19.44 13.27
CA ILE A 198 -14.72 -18.29 12.56
C ILE A 198 -14.73 -17.10 13.51
N ILE A 199 -14.24 -15.96 13.03
CA ILE A 199 -14.26 -14.66 13.72
C ILE A 199 -15.02 -13.64 12.88
N GLY A 200 -15.57 -12.62 13.51
CA GLY A 200 -16.39 -11.61 12.83
C GLY A 200 -16.61 -10.39 13.71
N ARG A 201 -17.86 -10.10 14.04
CA ARG A 201 -18.30 -8.86 14.72
C ARG A 201 -17.52 -8.52 15.98
N GLU A 202 -17.10 -9.49 16.76
CA GLU A 202 -16.31 -9.26 17.99
C GLU A 202 -14.95 -8.62 17.64
N MET A 203 -14.35 -9.03 16.51
CA MET A 203 -13.08 -8.45 16.04
C MET A 203 -13.31 -7.04 15.48
N ASP A 204 -14.40 -6.86 14.71
CA ASP A 204 -14.81 -5.53 14.21
C ASP A 204 -14.95 -4.55 15.39
N GLU A 205 -15.61 -4.94 16.49
CA GLU A 205 -15.79 -4.10 17.68
C GLU A 205 -14.46 -3.71 18.32
N ALA A 206 -13.56 -4.69 18.52
CA ALA A 206 -12.26 -4.44 19.12
C ALA A 206 -11.40 -3.50 18.23
N TYR A 207 -11.44 -3.71 16.91
CA TYR A 207 -10.73 -2.86 15.96
C TYR A 207 -11.30 -1.44 15.90
N LEU A 208 -12.63 -1.29 15.82
CA LEU A 208 -13.29 0.02 15.75
C LEU A 208 -13.10 0.84 17.04
N GLU A 209 -13.09 0.20 18.21
CA GLU A 209 -12.76 0.88 19.48
C GLU A 209 -11.30 1.33 19.51
N MET A 210 -10.38 0.51 18.98
CA MET A 210 -8.98 0.93 18.82
C MET A 210 -8.88 2.15 17.90
N VAL A 211 -9.54 2.14 16.74
CA VAL A 211 -9.54 3.28 15.81
C VAL A 211 -10.14 4.53 16.46
N LYS A 212 -11.26 4.39 17.19
CA LYS A 212 -11.88 5.50 17.92
C LYS A 212 -10.92 6.15 18.92
N SER A 213 -10.06 5.35 19.56
CA SER A 213 -9.07 5.85 20.52
C SER A 213 -7.97 6.75 19.91
N LEU A 214 -7.86 6.77 18.57
CA LEU A 214 -6.90 7.60 17.83
C LEU A 214 -7.38 9.06 17.66
N SER A 215 -8.66 9.35 17.88
CA SER A 215 -9.21 10.71 17.82
C SER A 215 -8.50 11.65 18.81
N VAL A 216 -8.10 12.84 18.33
CA VAL A 216 -7.39 13.84 19.14
C VAL A 216 -8.34 14.96 19.60
N TYR A 217 -9.32 15.32 18.79
CA TYR A 217 -10.27 16.39 19.06
C TYR A 217 -11.74 15.94 18.94
N PRO A 218 -12.20 14.98 19.74
CA PRO A 218 -13.59 14.51 19.70
C PRO A 218 -14.60 15.64 19.98
N GLU A 219 -14.22 16.66 20.78
CA GLU A 219 -15.05 17.84 21.04
C GLU A 219 -15.25 18.75 19.81
N VAL A 220 -14.32 18.72 18.85
CA VAL A 220 -14.49 19.44 17.58
C VAL A 220 -15.44 18.68 16.67
N ILE A 221 -15.36 17.36 16.67
CA ILE A 221 -16.30 16.52 15.93
C ILE A 221 -17.72 16.76 16.42
N GLN A 222 -17.94 16.84 17.73
CA GLN A 222 -19.26 17.17 18.31
C GLN A 222 -19.83 18.50 17.81
N LYS A 223 -18.98 19.52 17.63
CA LYS A 223 -19.38 20.83 17.09
C LYS A 223 -19.65 20.81 15.57
N GLN A 224 -19.00 19.90 14.86
CA GLN A 224 -19.08 19.75 13.40
C GLN A 224 -19.64 18.37 13.02
N HIS A 225 -20.53 17.80 13.85
CA HIS A 225 -21.09 16.45 13.65
C HIS A 225 -21.87 16.32 12.33
N ASP A 226 -22.33 17.44 11.79
CA ASP A 226 -23.04 17.56 10.53
C ASP A 226 -22.13 17.78 9.31
N LEU A 227 -20.79 17.67 9.49
CA LEU A 227 -19.84 17.71 8.40
C LEU A 227 -20.33 16.80 7.27
N LYS A 228 -20.50 17.38 6.07
CA LYS A 228 -21.08 16.66 4.94
C LYS A 228 -20.01 15.82 4.25
N ILE A 229 -20.04 14.52 4.50
CA ILE A 229 -19.04 13.56 4.06
C ILE A 229 -19.62 12.71 2.93
N VAL A 230 -18.92 12.62 1.79
CA VAL A 230 -19.18 11.64 0.75
C VAL A 230 -18.10 10.56 0.82
N TYR A 231 -18.52 9.30 0.84
CA TYR A 231 -17.63 8.15 0.91
C TYR A 231 -17.90 7.13 -0.18
N THR A 232 -16.85 6.66 -0.84
CA THR A 232 -16.93 5.52 -1.76
C THR A 232 -15.98 4.40 -1.37
N PRO A 233 -16.47 3.17 -1.20
CA PRO A 233 -15.62 1.98 -0.99
C PRO A 233 -15.01 1.45 -2.30
N ILE A 234 -15.33 2.01 -3.44
CA ILE A 234 -14.93 1.52 -4.78
C ILE A 234 -15.15 -0.01 -4.88
N HIS A 235 -16.38 -0.47 -4.56
CA HIS A 235 -16.80 -1.87 -4.50
C HIS A 235 -16.05 -2.76 -3.48
N GLY A 236 -15.22 -2.18 -2.62
CA GLY A 236 -14.30 -2.88 -1.72
C GLY A 236 -14.80 -3.12 -0.30
N THR A 237 -13.89 -3.62 0.53
CA THR A 237 -14.13 -4.00 1.93
C THR A 237 -14.44 -2.81 2.85
N GLY A 238 -14.07 -1.60 2.44
CA GLY A 238 -14.27 -0.40 3.26
C GLY A 238 -15.74 -0.14 3.63
N ILE A 239 -16.70 -0.65 2.83
CA ILE A 239 -18.12 -0.53 3.14
C ILE A 239 -18.48 -1.16 4.49
N THR A 240 -17.74 -2.16 4.94
CA THR A 240 -18.03 -2.88 6.19
C THR A 240 -17.76 -2.05 7.43
N LEU A 241 -16.71 -1.20 7.40
CA LEU A 241 -16.22 -0.53 8.61
C LEU A 241 -16.13 1.00 8.48
N ALA A 242 -15.92 1.58 7.29
CA ALA A 242 -15.73 3.03 7.17
C ALA A 242 -16.98 3.85 7.55
N PRO A 243 -18.21 3.49 7.11
CA PRO A 243 -19.41 4.19 7.60
C PRO A 243 -19.62 4.04 9.11
N GLU A 244 -19.33 2.86 9.66
CA GLU A 244 -19.47 2.57 11.09
C GLU A 244 -18.46 3.38 11.92
N VAL A 245 -17.18 3.47 11.50
CA VAL A 245 -16.17 4.25 12.22
C VAL A 245 -16.51 5.74 12.22
N LEU A 246 -16.98 6.29 11.09
CA LEU A 246 -17.43 7.68 11.01
C LEU A 246 -18.58 7.96 11.99
N LYS A 247 -19.55 7.06 12.06
CA LYS A 247 -20.64 7.14 13.04
C LYS A 247 -20.13 7.09 14.48
N ARG A 248 -19.14 6.23 14.79
CA ARG A 248 -18.55 6.13 16.14
C ARG A 248 -17.73 7.35 16.52
N PHE A 249 -17.15 8.04 15.55
CA PHE A 249 -16.52 9.34 15.76
C PHE A 249 -17.56 10.43 16.07
N GLY A 250 -18.81 10.26 15.66
CA GLY A 250 -19.90 11.18 15.92
C GLY A 250 -20.41 11.93 14.69
N PHE A 251 -19.93 11.59 13.49
CA PHE A 251 -20.45 12.19 12.25
C PHE A 251 -21.82 11.63 11.89
N THR A 252 -22.76 12.51 11.59
CA THR A 252 -24.17 12.16 11.32
C THR A 252 -24.58 12.37 9.86
N ASN A 253 -23.76 13.05 9.07
CA ASN A 253 -24.09 13.44 7.68
C ASN A 253 -23.14 12.76 6.69
N VAL A 254 -23.22 11.44 6.63
CA VAL A 254 -22.36 10.57 5.79
C VAL A 254 -23.18 10.01 4.63
N HIS A 255 -22.73 10.27 3.42
CA HIS A 255 -23.36 9.84 2.17
C HIS A 255 -22.44 8.83 1.45
N VAL A 256 -22.85 7.57 1.44
CA VAL A 256 -22.15 6.54 0.67
C VAL A 256 -22.56 6.63 -0.80
N VAL A 257 -21.59 6.44 -1.70
CA VAL A 257 -21.85 6.38 -3.16
C VAL A 257 -22.50 5.04 -3.48
N GLU A 258 -23.79 5.06 -3.80
CA GLU A 258 -24.61 3.85 -3.97
C GLU A 258 -24.09 2.96 -5.10
N GLU A 259 -23.71 3.54 -6.23
CA GLU A 259 -23.22 2.84 -7.42
C GLU A 259 -21.93 2.03 -7.14
N GLN A 260 -21.16 2.43 -6.12
CA GLN A 260 -19.91 1.79 -5.72
C GLN A 260 -20.00 1.09 -4.37
N SER A 261 -21.17 1.11 -3.71
CA SER A 261 -21.39 0.48 -2.40
C SER A 261 -21.57 -1.04 -2.48
N ASN A 262 -22.05 -1.55 -3.61
CA ASN A 262 -22.19 -2.98 -3.84
C ASN A 262 -20.81 -3.62 -3.97
N VAL A 263 -20.52 -4.54 -3.06
CA VAL A 263 -19.27 -5.31 -3.08
C VAL A 263 -19.22 -6.21 -4.32
N SER A 264 -18.20 -6.04 -5.14
CA SER A 264 -18.05 -6.80 -6.39
C SER A 264 -16.60 -6.95 -6.81
N GLY A 265 -16.17 -8.18 -7.08
CA GLY A 265 -14.87 -8.47 -7.67
C GLY A 265 -14.74 -8.10 -9.14
N ASP A 266 -15.85 -7.76 -9.81
CA ASP A 266 -15.84 -7.31 -11.20
C ASP A 266 -15.64 -5.82 -11.37
N PHE A 267 -15.72 -5.04 -10.28
CA PHE A 267 -15.53 -3.58 -10.26
C PHE A 267 -16.29 -2.86 -11.38
N PRO A 268 -17.64 -2.97 -11.47
CA PRO A 268 -18.40 -2.62 -12.66
C PRO A 268 -18.34 -1.14 -13.08
N THR A 269 -17.88 -0.25 -12.20
CA THR A 269 -17.80 1.19 -12.47
C THR A 269 -16.40 1.69 -12.78
N VAL A 270 -15.36 0.83 -12.68
CA VAL A 270 -13.96 1.22 -12.85
C VAL A 270 -13.13 0.11 -13.45
N VAL A 271 -12.09 0.47 -14.20
CA VAL A 271 -11.09 -0.50 -14.69
C VAL A 271 -10.05 -0.77 -13.60
N TYR A 272 -9.58 0.28 -12.93
CA TYR A 272 -8.65 0.20 -11.81
C TYR A 272 -9.34 0.70 -10.54
N PRO A 273 -9.62 -0.19 -9.57
CA PRO A 273 -10.26 0.21 -8.32
C PRO A 273 -9.24 0.86 -7.36
N ASN A 274 -8.67 1.99 -7.77
CA ASN A 274 -7.60 2.67 -7.07
C ASN A 274 -7.99 4.14 -6.83
N PRO A 275 -8.07 4.63 -5.60
CA PRO A 275 -8.40 6.02 -5.31
C PRO A 275 -7.35 7.05 -5.80
N GLU A 276 -6.20 6.60 -6.26
CA GLU A 276 -5.19 7.40 -6.98
C GLU A 276 -5.68 7.79 -8.39
N GLU A 277 -6.55 6.95 -9.00
CA GLU A 277 -7.10 7.17 -10.33
C GLU A 277 -8.34 8.10 -10.26
N SER A 278 -8.31 9.17 -11.03
CA SER A 278 -9.42 10.13 -11.08
C SER A 278 -10.74 9.50 -11.54
N GLU A 279 -10.67 8.47 -12.41
CA GLU A 279 -11.83 7.69 -12.85
C GLU A 279 -12.52 7.01 -11.67
N ALA A 280 -11.78 6.37 -10.78
CA ALA A 280 -12.31 5.67 -9.62
C ALA A 280 -13.06 6.60 -8.66
N MET A 281 -12.61 7.85 -8.54
CA MET A 281 -13.20 8.89 -7.69
C MET A 281 -14.29 9.70 -8.38
N SER A 282 -14.53 9.54 -9.68
CA SER A 282 -15.38 10.43 -10.50
C SER A 282 -16.83 10.44 -10.06
N ILE A 283 -17.44 9.28 -9.75
CA ILE A 283 -18.84 9.17 -9.28
C ILE A 283 -18.97 9.84 -7.91
N GLY A 284 -18.04 9.57 -6.99
CA GLY A 284 -18.01 10.23 -5.70
C GLY A 284 -17.84 11.74 -5.81
N LEU A 285 -17.00 12.21 -6.74
CA LEU A 285 -16.80 13.64 -6.99
C LEU A 285 -18.07 14.31 -7.54
N LYS A 286 -18.81 13.64 -8.41
CA LYS A 286 -20.11 14.11 -8.89
C LYS A 286 -21.09 14.26 -7.71
N LYS A 287 -21.24 13.22 -6.90
CA LYS A 287 -22.10 13.25 -5.70
C LYS A 287 -21.69 14.33 -4.70
N ALA A 288 -20.38 14.52 -4.49
CA ALA A 288 -19.87 15.56 -3.60
C ALA A 288 -20.23 16.97 -4.10
N LYS A 289 -20.18 17.22 -5.40
CA LYS A 289 -20.62 18.49 -6.02
C LYS A 289 -22.12 18.69 -5.89
N GLU A 290 -22.93 17.68 -6.16
CA GLU A 290 -24.40 17.74 -6.07
C GLU A 290 -24.88 18.05 -4.65
N LEU A 291 -24.24 17.47 -3.66
CA LEU A 291 -24.56 17.66 -2.25
C LEU A 291 -23.92 18.92 -1.64
N ASP A 292 -23.05 19.59 -2.38
CA ASP A 292 -22.17 20.64 -1.83
C ASP A 292 -21.45 20.15 -0.56
N ALA A 293 -20.76 19.00 -0.69
CA ALA A 293 -20.12 18.34 0.43
C ALA A 293 -18.86 19.09 0.92
N ASP A 294 -18.41 18.77 2.13
CA ASP A 294 -17.18 19.31 2.72
C ASP A 294 -15.96 18.48 2.33
N ILE A 295 -16.12 17.15 2.24
CA ILE A 295 -15.03 16.21 1.89
C ILE A 295 -15.59 14.99 1.14
N LEU A 296 -14.81 14.49 0.18
CA LEU A 296 -14.97 13.20 -0.48
C LEU A 296 -13.84 12.28 -0.03
N LEU A 297 -14.15 11.02 0.28
CA LEU A 297 -13.17 9.98 0.55
C LEU A 297 -13.45 8.74 -0.29
N GLY A 298 -12.38 8.05 -0.71
CA GLY A 298 -12.47 6.78 -1.41
C GLY A 298 -11.40 5.81 -0.92
N THR A 299 -11.77 4.53 -0.77
CA THR A 299 -10.83 3.47 -0.38
C THR A 299 -10.70 2.41 -1.46
N ASP A 300 -9.52 1.81 -1.59
CA ASP A 300 -9.30 0.69 -2.52
C ASP A 300 -9.94 -0.62 -1.99
N PRO A 301 -9.98 -1.71 -2.81
CA PRO A 301 -10.75 -2.91 -2.47
C PRO A 301 -10.42 -3.57 -1.14
N ASP A 302 -9.18 -3.54 -0.68
CA ASP A 302 -8.76 -4.10 0.60
C ASP A 302 -8.55 -3.03 1.69
N SER A 303 -8.96 -1.79 1.38
CA SER A 303 -9.01 -0.65 2.31
C SER A 303 -7.72 -0.37 3.04
N ASP A 304 -6.60 -0.49 2.31
CA ASP A 304 -5.29 -0.09 2.80
C ASP A 304 -4.86 1.31 2.26
N ARG A 305 -5.61 1.88 1.29
CA ARG A 305 -5.38 3.22 0.72
C ARG A 305 -6.61 4.09 0.82
N VAL A 306 -6.40 5.40 0.97
CA VAL A 306 -7.45 6.41 1.01
C VAL A 306 -7.12 7.59 0.11
N GLY A 307 -8.01 7.91 -0.83
CA GLY A 307 -7.99 9.13 -1.62
C GLY A 307 -8.99 10.14 -1.09
N ILE A 308 -8.68 11.43 -1.21
CA ILE A 308 -9.58 12.50 -0.79
C ILE A 308 -9.81 13.53 -1.89
N GLY A 309 -11.01 14.09 -1.90
CA GLY A 309 -11.37 15.27 -2.67
C GLY A 309 -11.86 16.38 -1.75
N VAL A 310 -11.44 17.60 -2.01
CA VAL A 310 -11.81 18.79 -1.24
C VAL A 310 -12.01 20.00 -2.16
N LYS A 311 -12.63 21.06 -1.68
CA LYS A 311 -12.64 22.35 -2.37
C LYS A 311 -11.31 23.05 -2.19
N ASN A 312 -10.75 23.59 -3.28
CA ASN A 312 -9.56 24.44 -3.23
C ASN A 312 -9.94 25.86 -2.79
N HIS A 313 -8.95 26.74 -2.62
CA HIS A 313 -9.10 28.16 -2.24
C HIS A 313 -9.97 29.01 -3.19
N LYS A 314 -10.35 28.46 -4.35
CA LYS A 314 -11.29 29.08 -5.31
C LYS A 314 -12.68 28.44 -5.31
N GLY A 315 -12.92 27.51 -4.38
CA GLY A 315 -14.17 26.76 -4.29
C GLY A 315 -14.32 25.61 -5.30
N ASN A 316 -13.30 25.31 -6.12
CA ASN A 316 -13.34 24.22 -7.08
C ASN A 316 -12.91 22.90 -6.42
N TRP A 317 -13.61 21.82 -6.74
CA TRP A 317 -13.23 20.49 -6.29
C TRP A 317 -11.91 20.03 -6.92
N VAL A 318 -11.01 19.51 -6.10
CA VAL A 318 -9.74 18.91 -6.50
C VAL A 318 -9.51 17.61 -5.74
N LEU A 319 -8.90 16.64 -6.41
CA LEU A 319 -8.37 15.45 -5.74
C LEU A 319 -7.00 15.80 -5.16
N VAL A 320 -6.80 15.48 -3.89
CA VAL A 320 -5.55 15.71 -3.17
C VAL A 320 -4.69 14.47 -3.33
N ASN A 321 -3.46 14.62 -3.78
CA ASN A 321 -2.57 13.47 -3.98
C ASN A 321 -2.04 12.89 -2.67
N GLY A 322 -1.44 11.69 -2.73
CA GLY A 322 -0.97 10.97 -1.55
C GLY A 322 0.10 11.74 -0.75
N ASN A 323 1.00 12.47 -1.41
CA ASN A 323 1.98 13.32 -0.72
C ASN A 323 1.30 14.45 0.08
N GLN A 324 0.36 15.15 -0.55
CA GLN A 324 -0.39 16.23 0.10
C GLN A 324 -1.25 15.71 1.25
N THR A 325 -1.91 14.55 1.07
CA THR A 325 -2.69 13.90 2.14
C THR A 325 -1.80 13.50 3.31
N ALA A 326 -0.62 12.95 3.03
CA ALA A 326 0.36 12.62 4.07
C ALA A 326 0.84 13.89 4.81
N VAL A 327 1.18 14.96 4.10
CA VAL A 327 1.57 16.26 4.72
C VAL A 327 0.51 16.75 5.70
N LEU A 328 -0.75 16.75 5.28
CA LEU A 328 -1.87 17.16 6.13
C LEU A 328 -1.97 16.27 7.39
N ALA A 329 -1.93 14.95 7.22
CA ALA A 329 -2.04 13.99 8.32
C ALA A 329 -0.87 14.09 9.31
N PHE A 330 0.36 14.16 8.81
CA PHE A 330 1.56 14.28 9.65
C PHE A 330 1.54 15.58 10.45
N ASN A 331 1.30 16.71 9.77
CA ASN A 331 1.24 18.00 10.44
C ASN A 331 0.13 18.03 11.50
N TYR A 332 -1.06 17.52 11.15
CA TYR A 332 -2.18 17.47 12.11
C TYR A 332 -1.82 16.66 13.35
N MET A 333 -1.32 15.45 13.20
CA MET A 333 -0.98 14.59 14.32
C MET A 333 0.11 15.21 15.21
N ILE A 334 1.11 15.86 14.62
CA ILE A 334 2.18 16.54 15.35
C ILE A 334 1.63 17.74 16.13
N GLU A 335 0.93 18.66 15.44
CA GLU A 335 0.40 19.89 16.06
C GLU A 335 -0.70 19.61 17.09
N ALA A 336 -1.63 18.72 16.77
CA ALA A 336 -2.75 18.36 17.64
C ALA A 336 -2.26 17.72 18.94
N ARG A 337 -1.33 16.76 18.86
CA ARG A 337 -0.74 16.12 20.04
C ARG A 337 0.04 17.11 20.90
N LYS A 338 0.78 18.03 20.26
CA LYS A 338 1.49 19.11 20.98
C LYS A 338 0.52 20.03 21.70
N ALA A 339 -0.56 20.47 21.05
CA ALA A 339 -1.57 21.34 21.62
C ALA A 339 -2.33 20.69 22.80
N LYS A 340 -2.53 19.36 22.75
CA LYS A 340 -3.13 18.57 23.84
C LYS A 340 -2.14 18.19 24.95
N GLY A 341 -0.84 18.49 24.80
CA GLY A 341 0.17 18.12 25.80
C GLY A 341 0.42 16.61 25.91
N ILE A 342 0.11 15.83 24.85
CA ILE A 342 0.27 14.37 24.81
C ILE A 342 1.47 13.92 23.98
N THR A 343 2.34 14.86 23.57
CA THR A 343 3.63 14.53 22.92
C THR A 343 4.58 13.88 23.91
N ARG A 344 5.39 12.95 23.43
CA ARG A 344 6.43 12.27 24.20
C ARG A 344 7.81 12.62 23.65
N PRO A 345 8.87 12.63 24.48
CA PRO A 345 10.22 13.01 24.03
C PRO A 345 10.74 12.17 22.84
N ASN A 346 10.28 10.91 22.73
CA ASN A 346 10.71 9.97 21.72
C ASN A 346 9.61 9.70 20.67
N ASP A 347 8.71 10.65 20.45
CA ASP A 347 7.73 10.54 19.36
C ASP A 347 8.47 10.55 18.01
N MET A 348 8.08 9.65 17.11
CA MET A 348 8.63 9.54 15.77
C MET A 348 7.55 9.48 14.71
N VAL A 349 7.90 9.95 13.51
CA VAL A 349 7.10 9.80 12.28
C VAL A 349 7.93 9.08 11.22
N VAL A 350 7.27 8.35 10.31
CA VAL A 350 7.97 7.51 9.34
C VAL A 350 7.38 7.69 7.94
N LYS A 351 8.23 7.92 6.93
CA LYS A 351 7.83 7.99 5.53
C LYS A 351 8.78 7.22 4.62
N THR A 352 8.44 7.09 3.35
CA THR A 352 9.36 6.47 2.39
C THR A 352 10.34 7.48 1.80
N ILE A 353 11.45 6.98 1.24
CA ILE A 353 12.48 7.80 0.55
C ILE A 353 11.97 8.55 -0.69
N VAL A 354 10.78 8.22 -1.19
CA VAL A 354 10.14 8.88 -2.35
C VAL A 354 8.91 9.70 -1.96
N THR A 355 8.50 9.66 -0.69
CA THR A 355 7.47 10.56 -0.15
C THR A 355 8.08 11.94 0.07
N THR A 356 7.28 12.99 -0.06
CA THR A 356 7.70 14.41 -0.05
C THR A 356 8.61 14.80 1.13
N GLU A 357 9.64 15.58 0.87
CA GLU A 357 10.55 16.14 1.88
C GLU A 357 9.89 17.23 2.74
N LEU A 358 8.72 17.73 2.37
CA LEU A 358 7.97 18.66 3.21
C LEU A 358 7.70 18.08 4.61
N ILE A 359 7.52 16.75 4.70
CA ILE A 359 7.34 16.05 5.99
C ILE A 359 8.63 16.14 6.84
N ASP A 360 9.82 16.03 6.23
CA ASP A 360 11.09 16.19 6.96
C ASP A 360 11.21 17.61 7.55
N GLU A 361 10.83 18.65 6.79
CA GLU A 361 10.87 20.03 7.27
C GLU A 361 9.84 20.27 8.39
N ILE A 362 8.63 19.71 8.29
CA ILE A 362 7.62 19.76 9.35
C ILE A 362 8.15 19.11 10.63
N ALA A 363 8.69 17.90 10.52
CA ALA A 363 9.22 17.14 11.66
C ALA A 363 10.41 17.86 12.32
N LYS A 364 11.34 18.36 11.50
CA LYS A 364 12.52 19.12 11.95
C LYS A 364 12.15 20.37 12.74
N GLN A 365 11.21 21.20 12.23
CA GLN A 365 10.80 22.41 12.92
C GLN A 365 10.03 22.09 14.21
N ASN A 366 9.35 20.95 14.28
CA ASN A 366 8.67 20.46 15.48
C ASN A 366 9.56 19.63 16.41
N LYS A 367 10.83 19.40 16.06
CA LYS A 367 11.82 18.62 16.83
C LYS A 367 11.37 17.18 17.09
N ILE A 368 10.73 16.56 16.10
CA ILE A 368 10.29 15.16 16.11
C ILE A 368 11.19 14.37 15.18
N ALA A 369 11.56 13.15 15.55
CA ALA A 369 12.33 12.25 14.69
C ALA A 369 11.50 11.87 13.45
N CYS A 370 12.07 12.07 12.26
CA CYS A 370 11.51 11.64 10.99
C CYS A 370 12.43 10.58 10.38
N TYR A 371 11.90 9.38 10.19
CA TYR A 371 12.62 8.29 9.56
C TYR A 371 12.18 8.10 8.11
N ASN A 372 13.17 7.95 7.24
CA ASN A 372 12.98 7.66 5.83
C ASN A 372 13.33 6.19 5.57
N VAL A 373 12.37 5.38 5.13
CA VAL A 373 12.56 3.95 4.83
C VAL A 373 12.39 3.69 3.33
N LEU A 374 12.74 2.48 2.87
CA LEU A 374 12.48 2.07 1.49
C LEU A 374 10.98 2.08 1.18
N THR A 375 10.63 2.16 -0.11
CA THR A 375 9.24 2.07 -0.58
C THR A 375 8.63 0.71 -0.23
N GLY A 376 7.43 0.74 0.29
CA GLY A 376 6.67 -0.42 0.77
C GLY A 376 6.47 -0.36 2.27
N PHE A 377 5.19 -0.38 2.68
CA PHE A 377 4.78 -0.15 4.06
C PHE A 377 5.38 -1.13 5.07
N LYS A 378 5.76 -2.33 4.61
CA LYS A 378 6.48 -3.32 5.40
C LYS A 378 7.76 -2.79 6.06
N TRP A 379 8.44 -1.83 5.41
CA TRP A 379 9.64 -1.20 5.98
C TRP A 379 9.30 -0.19 7.08
N ILE A 380 8.14 0.46 6.99
CA ILE A 380 7.59 1.27 8.09
C ILE A 380 7.28 0.35 9.28
N ALA A 381 6.58 -0.75 9.04
CA ALA A 381 6.24 -1.73 10.07
C ALA A 381 7.49 -2.34 10.74
N GLU A 382 8.52 -2.69 9.94
CA GLU A 382 9.78 -3.21 10.47
C GLU A 382 10.48 -2.20 11.36
N LEU A 383 10.58 -0.94 10.93
CA LEU A 383 11.17 0.12 11.76
C LEU A 383 10.42 0.30 13.08
N ILE A 384 9.09 0.27 13.05
CA ILE A 384 8.28 0.37 14.27
C ILE A 384 8.62 -0.80 15.20
N ARG A 385 8.73 -2.03 14.70
CA ARG A 385 9.12 -3.21 15.48
C ARG A 385 10.51 -3.06 16.10
N GLU A 386 11.49 -2.55 15.34
CA GLU A 386 12.87 -2.32 15.84
C GLU A 386 12.93 -1.26 16.93
N LYS A 387 12.02 -0.29 16.89
CA LYS A 387 11.92 0.84 17.81
C LYS A 387 10.96 0.60 18.97
N GLU A 388 10.22 -0.50 18.97
CA GLU A 388 9.22 -0.82 19.99
C GLU A 388 9.83 -0.78 21.41
N GLY A 389 9.14 -0.08 22.31
CA GLY A 389 9.65 0.15 23.68
C GLY A 389 10.74 1.23 23.82
N LYS A 390 11.24 1.79 22.73
CA LYS A 390 12.28 2.85 22.73
C LYS A 390 11.76 4.18 22.21
N GLU A 391 10.99 4.15 21.13
CA GLU A 391 10.39 5.30 20.49
C GLU A 391 8.90 5.07 20.27
N HIS A 392 8.13 6.16 20.14
CA HIS A 392 6.68 6.10 20.00
C HIS A 392 6.28 6.55 18.60
N TYR A 393 5.81 5.62 17.82
CA TYR A 393 5.27 5.91 16.50
C TYR A 393 3.96 6.71 16.59
N VAL A 394 3.89 7.80 15.83
CA VAL A 394 2.72 8.70 15.79
C VAL A 394 1.93 8.51 14.52
N VAL A 395 2.58 8.67 13.38
CA VAL A 395 1.98 8.58 12.05
C VAL A 395 3.04 8.22 11.01
N GLY A 396 2.65 7.49 10.00
CA GLY A 396 3.48 7.22 8.82
C GLY A 396 2.67 7.11 7.56
N GLY A 397 3.34 7.25 6.44
CA GLY A 397 2.65 7.24 5.16
C GLY A 397 3.56 7.08 3.96
N GLU A 398 2.91 6.77 2.85
CA GLU A 398 3.50 6.67 1.52
C GLU A 398 2.82 7.63 0.56
N GLU A 399 3.56 8.08 -0.44
CA GLU A 399 3.04 8.89 -1.55
C GLU A 399 1.91 8.20 -2.33
N SER A 400 1.83 6.87 -2.23
CA SER A 400 0.83 6.02 -2.87
C SER A 400 -0.45 5.86 -2.05
N TYR A 401 -0.87 6.92 -1.35
CA TYR A 401 -2.16 7.01 -0.63
C TYR A 401 -2.28 6.10 0.61
N GLY A 402 -1.18 5.52 1.08
CA GLY A 402 -1.14 4.71 2.30
C GLY A 402 -0.83 5.56 3.52
N LEU A 403 -1.67 5.49 4.54
CA LEU A 403 -1.48 6.12 5.84
C LEU A 403 -1.66 5.09 6.95
N MET A 404 -0.99 5.30 8.08
CA MET A 404 -1.21 4.56 9.32
C MET A 404 -1.05 5.50 10.51
N ILE A 405 -2.03 5.51 11.40
CA ILE A 405 -2.07 6.34 12.58
C ILE A 405 -1.98 5.44 13.82
N GLY A 406 -1.02 5.73 14.70
CA GLY A 406 -0.74 4.87 15.85
C GLY A 406 -0.12 3.52 15.44
N ASP A 407 0.21 2.69 16.42
CA ASP A 407 1.05 1.49 16.24
C ASP A 407 0.35 0.16 16.48
N LYS A 408 -0.96 0.14 16.58
CA LYS A 408 -1.75 -1.09 16.84
C LYS A 408 -1.93 -1.94 15.60
N VAL A 409 -1.95 -1.31 14.43
CA VAL A 409 -1.88 -1.91 13.10
C VAL A 409 -0.44 -1.80 12.59
N ARG A 410 -0.02 -2.67 11.69
CA ARG A 410 1.34 -2.69 11.09
C ARG A 410 1.30 -2.75 9.55
N ASP A 411 0.22 -2.30 8.97
CA ASP A 411 0.08 -2.03 7.54
C ASP A 411 -0.73 -0.74 7.36
N LYS A 412 -0.82 -0.23 6.16
CA LYS A 412 -1.65 0.92 5.80
C LYS A 412 -3.08 0.69 6.27
N ASP A 413 -3.67 1.71 6.84
CA ASP A 413 -5.00 1.63 7.45
C ASP A 413 -5.91 2.76 6.94
N ALA A 414 -6.66 2.46 5.88
CA ALA A 414 -7.58 3.43 5.32
C ALA A 414 -8.81 3.68 6.22
N ILE A 415 -9.16 2.76 7.11
CA ILE A 415 -10.31 2.94 8.02
C ILE A 415 -9.99 4.00 9.07
N SER A 416 -8.83 3.90 9.72
CA SER A 416 -8.38 4.95 10.66
C SER A 416 -8.09 6.26 9.93
N ALA A 417 -7.53 6.19 8.71
CA ALA A 417 -7.26 7.38 7.90
C ALA A 417 -8.55 8.11 7.49
N VAL A 418 -9.61 7.41 7.08
CA VAL A 418 -10.92 7.99 6.77
C VAL A 418 -11.46 8.77 7.98
N ALA A 419 -11.44 8.16 9.16
CA ALA A 419 -11.92 8.80 10.38
C ALA A 419 -11.10 10.05 10.76
N LEU A 420 -9.76 9.94 10.70
CA LEU A 420 -8.87 11.04 11.03
C LEU A 420 -8.96 12.19 10.02
N LEU A 421 -9.04 11.90 8.72
CA LEU A 421 -9.18 12.93 7.68
C LEU A 421 -10.50 13.71 7.82
N CYS A 422 -11.58 13.05 8.26
CA CYS A 422 -12.83 13.73 8.61
C CYS A 422 -12.68 14.58 9.88
N GLU A 423 -11.96 14.11 10.92
CA GLU A 423 -11.65 14.91 12.11
C GLU A 423 -10.84 16.16 11.74
N MET A 424 -9.84 16.00 10.84
CA MET A 424 -9.06 17.13 10.33
C MET A 424 -9.93 18.13 9.56
N ALA A 425 -10.84 17.65 8.70
CA ALA A 425 -11.77 18.51 7.98
C ALA A 425 -12.69 19.27 8.93
N ALA A 426 -13.23 18.59 9.95
CA ALA A 426 -14.03 19.21 11.02
C ALA A 426 -13.22 20.26 11.79
N TYR A 427 -11.96 19.96 12.11
CA TYR A 427 -11.07 20.88 12.83
C TYR A 427 -10.78 22.16 12.04
N GLU A 428 -10.51 22.04 10.74
CA GLU A 428 -10.28 23.22 9.90
C GLU A 428 -11.59 23.98 9.62
N LYS A 429 -12.72 23.28 9.41
CA LYS A 429 -14.05 23.89 9.26
C LYS A 429 -14.46 24.68 10.51
N ASN A 430 -14.15 24.19 11.69
CA ASN A 430 -14.38 24.91 12.96
C ASN A 430 -13.56 26.21 13.08
N LYS A 431 -12.51 26.36 12.27
CA LYS A 431 -11.71 27.58 12.13
C LYS A 431 -12.16 28.45 10.94
N GLY A 432 -13.23 28.08 10.23
CA GLY A 432 -13.75 28.80 9.08
C GLY A 432 -12.97 28.61 7.79
N ARG A 433 -12.24 27.48 7.62
CA ARG A 433 -11.42 27.19 6.43
C ARG A 433 -11.45 25.70 6.05
N GLY A 434 -10.98 25.37 4.86
CA GLY A 434 -10.88 24.01 4.37
C GLY A 434 -9.48 23.39 4.50
N LEU A 435 -9.39 22.08 4.19
CA LEU A 435 -8.11 21.36 4.19
C LEU A 435 -7.13 21.87 3.13
N PHE A 436 -7.61 22.37 1.98
CA PHE A 436 -6.73 22.88 0.95
C PHE A 436 -6.08 24.21 1.34
N GLU A 437 -6.80 25.08 2.04
CA GLU A 437 -6.25 26.31 2.60
C GLU A 437 -5.20 25.99 3.67
N LYS A 438 -5.45 24.98 4.53
CA LYS A 438 -4.42 24.49 5.46
C LYS A 438 -3.18 23.99 4.72
N LEU A 439 -3.33 23.28 3.60
CA LEU A 439 -2.20 22.84 2.78
C LEU A 439 -1.38 24.03 2.25
N ILE A 440 -2.04 25.10 1.78
CA ILE A 440 -1.36 26.33 1.36
C ILE A 440 -0.59 26.95 2.53
N ASP A 441 -1.18 27.03 3.71
CA ASP A 441 -0.50 27.55 4.90
C ASP A 441 0.76 26.75 5.24
N LEU A 442 0.71 25.43 5.11
CA LEU A 442 1.88 24.58 5.30
C LEU A 442 2.97 24.83 4.26
N CYS A 443 2.58 25.09 3.01
CA CYS A 443 3.52 25.49 1.97
C CYS A 443 4.18 26.85 2.27
N VAL A 444 3.43 27.80 2.83
CA VAL A 444 3.98 29.11 3.25
C VAL A 444 4.95 28.92 4.44
N GLN A 445 4.59 28.10 5.40
CA GLN A 445 5.35 27.91 6.64
C GLN A 445 6.63 27.11 6.42
N PHE A 446 6.57 26.01 5.66
CA PHE A 446 7.65 25.02 5.57
C PHE A 446 8.33 24.95 4.20
N GLY A 447 7.78 25.62 3.20
CA GLY A 447 8.22 25.57 1.80
C GLY A 447 7.21 24.84 0.91
N PHE A 448 7.15 25.23 -0.36
CA PHE A 448 6.26 24.59 -1.33
C PHE A 448 7.02 23.47 -2.04
N TYR A 449 6.66 22.24 -1.72
CA TYR A 449 7.12 21.02 -2.38
C TYR A 449 6.02 20.53 -3.34
N LYS A 450 6.42 20.15 -4.54
CA LYS A 450 5.52 19.60 -5.55
C LYS A 450 6.12 18.34 -6.16
N GLU A 451 5.33 17.29 -6.14
CA GLU A 451 5.72 15.96 -6.59
C GLU A 451 4.97 15.58 -7.86
N HIS A 452 5.62 14.74 -8.67
CA HIS A 452 5.05 14.11 -9.86
C HIS A 452 5.60 12.71 -10.04
N LEU A 453 4.79 11.81 -10.59
CA LEU A 453 5.16 10.44 -10.87
C LEU A 453 4.97 10.12 -12.35
N ILE A 454 6.02 9.57 -12.96
CA ILE A 454 5.93 8.94 -14.29
C ILE A 454 6.16 7.44 -14.15
N SER A 455 5.35 6.66 -14.83
CA SER A 455 5.46 5.23 -14.90
C SER A 455 5.64 4.79 -16.36
N ILE A 456 6.80 4.21 -16.68
CA ILE A 456 7.14 3.78 -18.03
C ILE A 456 7.12 2.26 -18.07
N THR A 457 6.27 1.69 -18.94
CA THR A 457 6.21 0.25 -19.20
C THR A 457 6.91 -0.03 -20.54
N LYS A 458 7.89 -0.91 -20.55
CA LYS A 458 8.55 -1.40 -21.76
C LYS A 458 7.93 -2.71 -22.17
N LYS A 459 7.26 -2.74 -23.32
CA LYS A 459 6.57 -3.94 -23.82
C LYS A 459 7.58 -4.92 -24.45
N GLY A 460 7.27 -6.23 -24.38
CA GLY A 460 8.04 -7.29 -25.01
C GLY A 460 9.07 -7.96 -24.10
N MET A 461 9.69 -9.04 -24.61
CA MET A 461 10.65 -9.87 -23.86
C MET A 461 11.90 -9.09 -23.43
N ASP A 462 12.28 -8.07 -24.18
CA ASP A 462 13.47 -7.24 -23.90
C ASP A 462 13.18 -6.08 -22.94
N GLY A 463 11.93 -5.88 -22.53
CA GLY A 463 11.53 -4.73 -21.71
C GLY A 463 12.26 -4.68 -20.35
N GLN A 464 12.45 -5.81 -19.70
CA GLN A 464 13.21 -5.89 -18.44
C GLN A 464 14.68 -5.55 -18.65
N GLN A 465 15.29 -6.05 -19.76
CA GLN A 465 16.69 -5.74 -20.09
C GLN A 465 16.88 -4.26 -20.39
N GLN A 466 15.97 -3.63 -21.15
CA GLN A 466 16.04 -2.19 -21.43
C GLN A 466 16.00 -1.34 -20.15
N ILE A 467 15.19 -1.75 -19.16
CA ILE A 467 15.14 -1.07 -17.86
C ILE A 467 16.43 -1.30 -17.06
N ALA A 468 16.95 -2.52 -17.07
CA ALA A 468 18.23 -2.85 -16.42
C ALA A 468 19.39 -2.03 -17.03
N ASP A 469 19.45 -1.93 -18.37
CA ASP A 469 20.45 -1.16 -19.09
C ASP A 469 20.33 0.35 -18.79
N MET A 470 19.10 0.87 -18.70
CA MET A 470 18.86 2.25 -18.29
C MET A 470 19.41 2.53 -16.89
N MET A 471 19.13 1.65 -15.92
CA MET A 471 19.64 1.80 -14.55
C MET A 471 21.16 1.66 -14.47
N ALA A 472 21.75 0.75 -15.26
CA ALA A 472 23.21 0.59 -15.38
C ALA A 472 23.85 1.84 -16.00
N GLY A 473 23.22 2.42 -17.02
CA GLY A 473 23.65 3.68 -17.65
C GLY A 473 23.68 4.85 -16.65
N TYR A 474 22.62 5.03 -15.86
CA TYR A 474 22.58 6.06 -14.81
C TYR A 474 23.62 5.85 -13.69
N ARG A 475 24.01 4.59 -13.39
CA ARG A 475 25.06 4.29 -12.42
C ARG A 475 26.45 4.58 -12.95
N SER A 476 26.73 4.15 -14.18
CA SER A 476 28.06 4.27 -14.78
C SER A 476 28.34 5.70 -15.27
N HIS A 477 27.32 6.39 -15.76
CA HIS A 477 27.41 7.74 -16.32
C HIS A 477 26.28 8.63 -15.77
N PRO A 478 26.31 8.97 -14.47
CA PRO A 478 25.29 9.84 -13.89
C PRO A 478 25.29 11.22 -14.58
N PRO A 479 24.11 11.80 -14.84
CA PRO A 479 24.03 13.14 -15.43
C PRO A 479 24.72 14.15 -14.52
N LYS A 480 25.51 15.04 -15.11
CA LYS A 480 26.17 16.15 -14.37
C LYS A 480 25.20 17.28 -14.07
N THR A 481 24.27 17.50 -14.98
CA THR A 481 23.21 18.51 -14.88
C THR A 481 21.88 17.89 -15.31
N ILE A 482 20.78 18.36 -14.73
CA ILE A 482 19.41 18.04 -15.17
C ILE A 482 18.63 19.35 -15.20
N ALA A 483 18.04 19.68 -16.35
CA ALA A 483 17.32 20.93 -16.60
C ALA A 483 18.09 22.17 -16.07
N SER A 484 19.34 22.28 -16.47
CA SER A 484 20.27 23.38 -16.12
C SER A 484 20.64 23.48 -14.64
N SER A 485 20.29 22.52 -13.78
CA SER A 485 20.73 22.45 -12.38
C SER A 485 21.77 21.33 -12.21
N ASP A 486 22.87 21.63 -11.51
CA ASP A 486 23.91 20.64 -11.22
C ASP A 486 23.35 19.48 -10.37
N VAL A 487 23.70 18.25 -10.71
CA VAL A 487 23.49 17.09 -9.83
C VAL A 487 24.58 17.12 -8.76
N VAL A 488 24.19 17.40 -7.52
CA VAL A 488 25.14 17.57 -6.41
C VAL A 488 25.33 16.31 -5.60
N GLN A 489 24.32 15.40 -5.58
CA GLN A 489 24.44 14.10 -4.90
C GLN A 489 23.80 12.99 -5.72
N LEU A 490 24.42 11.82 -5.68
CA LEU A 490 23.89 10.56 -6.17
C LEU A 490 23.75 9.60 -5.00
N LEU A 491 22.54 9.05 -4.81
CA LEU A 491 22.27 8.01 -3.82
C LEU A 491 21.94 6.70 -4.54
N ASP A 492 22.78 5.71 -4.40
CA ASP A 492 22.60 4.37 -4.97
C ASP A 492 22.29 3.37 -3.85
N TYR A 493 21.02 3.00 -3.74
CA TYR A 493 20.55 2.06 -2.72
C TYR A 493 20.92 0.61 -3.04
N GLU A 494 21.18 0.28 -4.31
CA GLU A 494 21.70 -1.04 -4.71
C GLU A 494 23.12 -1.26 -4.20
N LEU A 495 23.95 -0.24 -4.29
CA LEU A 495 25.33 -0.25 -3.77
C LEU A 495 25.41 0.20 -2.31
N ARG A 496 24.32 0.70 -1.73
CA ARG A 496 24.26 1.30 -0.39
C ARG A 496 25.26 2.45 -0.24
N LYS A 497 25.41 3.27 -1.28
CA LYS A 497 26.38 4.37 -1.31
C LYS A 497 25.71 5.70 -1.68
N GLY A 498 25.98 6.72 -0.87
CA GLY A 498 25.75 8.10 -1.25
C GLY A 498 27.08 8.76 -1.68
N LYS A 499 27.03 9.64 -2.66
CA LYS A 499 28.19 10.37 -3.16
C LYS A 499 27.83 11.83 -3.43
N ASN A 500 28.63 12.75 -2.88
CA ASN A 500 28.60 14.15 -3.29
C ASN A 500 29.47 14.31 -4.56
N LEU A 501 28.84 14.70 -5.67
CA LEU A 501 29.51 14.75 -6.97
C LEU A 501 30.47 15.93 -7.13
N LYS A 502 30.31 17.00 -6.30
CA LYS A 502 31.22 18.16 -6.30
C LYS A 502 32.50 17.89 -5.51
N THR A 503 32.38 17.26 -4.36
CA THR A 503 33.52 17.02 -3.43
C THR A 503 34.13 15.64 -3.55
N GLY A 504 33.44 14.72 -4.20
CA GLY A 504 33.83 13.29 -4.26
C GLY A 504 33.62 12.53 -2.96
N LYS A 505 33.10 13.16 -1.88
CA LYS A 505 32.86 12.51 -0.58
C LYS A 505 31.78 11.43 -0.72
N GLU A 506 32.08 10.24 -0.23
CA GLU A 506 31.17 9.11 -0.17
C GLU A 506 30.75 8.80 1.27
N TRP A 507 29.56 8.18 1.44
CA TRP A 507 29.05 7.67 2.71
C TRP A 507 28.20 6.42 2.51
N GLU A 508 28.05 5.63 3.56
CA GLU A 508 27.19 4.46 3.55
C GLU A 508 25.73 4.84 3.74
N ILE A 509 24.83 4.25 2.91
CA ILE A 509 23.38 4.27 3.13
C ILE A 509 23.03 3.06 4.00
N LYS A 510 22.50 3.32 5.21
CA LYS A 510 22.19 2.27 6.18
C LYS A 510 20.91 1.46 5.89
N LEU A 511 20.12 1.89 4.90
CA LEU A 511 18.90 1.16 4.50
C LEU A 511 19.26 -0.18 3.81
N PRO A 512 18.34 -1.15 3.81
CA PRO A 512 18.51 -2.39 3.06
C PRO A 512 18.80 -2.14 1.58
N LYS A 513 19.42 -3.14 0.93
CA LYS A 513 19.70 -3.10 -0.52
C LYS A 513 18.41 -3.02 -1.32
N SER A 514 18.35 -2.08 -2.27
CA SER A 514 17.19 -1.88 -3.15
C SER A 514 17.62 -1.25 -4.47
N ASN A 515 17.05 -1.68 -5.58
CA ASN A 515 17.36 -1.12 -6.90
C ASN A 515 16.69 0.26 -7.09
N VAL A 516 17.21 1.26 -6.38
CA VAL A 516 16.76 2.65 -6.44
C VAL A 516 17.96 3.57 -6.63
N LEU A 517 17.82 4.57 -7.48
CA LEU A 517 18.75 5.69 -7.63
C LEU A 517 18.04 7.00 -7.32
N GLN A 518 18.72 7.90 -6.62
CA GLN A 518 18.23 9.27 -6.43
C GLN A 518 19.30 10.28 -6.82
N PHE A 519 18.86 11.28 -7.61
CA PHE A 519 19.65 12.45 -8.01
C PHE A 519 19.15 13.65 -7.23
N ILE A 520 20.02 14.29 -6.47
CA ILE A 520 19.73 15.54 -5.76
C ILE A 520 20.37 16.68 -6.52
N LEU A 521 19.57 17.66 -6.90
CA LEU A 521 20.02 18.84 -7.66
C LEU A 521 20.41 19.98 -6.74
N ALA A 522 21.18 20.92 -7.29
CA ALA A 522 21.64 22.11 -6.56
C ALA A 522 20.49 23.04 -6.11
N ASP A 523 19.37 23.03 -6.83
CA ASP A 523 18.16 23.79 -6.49
C ASP A 523 17.25 23.07 -5.46
N GLY A 524 17.69 21.92 -4.93
CA GLY A 524 16.93 21.10 -4.00
C GLY A 524 15.94 20.12 -4.63
N SER A 525 15.81 20.10 -5.97
CA SER A 525 15.00 19.10 -6.66
C SER A 525 15.57 17.70 -6.46
N LYS A 526 14.69 16.70 -6.32
CA LYS A 526 15.04 15.28 -6.20
C LYS A 526 14.34 14.46 -7.28
N ILE A 527 15.10 13.62 -7.98
CA ILE A 527 14.57 12.65 -8.93
C ILE A 527 14.94 11.25 -8.44
N SER A 528 13.96 10.35 -8.32
CA SER A 528 14.16 8.97 -7.91
C SER A 528 13.75 8.02 -9.02
N ALA A 529 14.64 7.14 -9.46
CA ALA A 529 14.38 6.09 -10.44
C ALA A 529 14.27 4.74 -9.73
N ARG A 530 13.15 4.02 -9.93
CA ARG A 530 12.87 2.73 -9.28
C ARG A 530 12.22 1.76 -10.26
N PRO A 531 12.92 0.71 -10.72
CA PRO A 531 12.32 -0.38 -11.47
C PRO A 531 11.34 -1.20 -10.62
N SER A 532 10.34 -1.79 -11.28
CA SER A 532 9.53 -2.85 -10.67
C SER A 532 10.36 -4.13 -10.58
N GLY A 533 10.18 -4.89 -9.48
CA GLY A 533 10.82 -6.20 -9.34
C GLY A 533 10.13 -7.31 -10.13
N THR A 534 8.88 -7.12 -10.54
CA THR A 534 8.05 -8.19 -11.12
C THR A 534 7.54 -7.89 -12.53
N GLU A 535 7.56 -6.63 -12.94
CA GLU A 535 7.04 -6.17 -14.24
C GLU A 535 8.09 -5.37 -15.01
N PRO A 536 8.05 -5.34 -16.35
CA PRO A 536 8.95 -4.53 -17.17
C PRO A 536 8.55 -3.05 -17.12
N LYS A 537 8.60 -2.47 -15.93
CA LYS A 537 8.13 -1.14 -15.57
C LYS A 537 9.14 -0.41 -14.70
N ILE A 538 9.35 0.87 -14.98
CA ILE A 538 10.16 1.75 -14.13
C ILE A 538 9.34 2.99 -13.74
N LYS A 539 9.45 3.39 -12.49
CA LYS A 539 8.84 4.61 -11.94
C LYS A 539 9.90 5.67 -11.71
N PHE A 540 9.58 6.90 -12.13
CA PHE A 540 10.36 8.09 -11.82
C PHE A 540 9.52 9.01 -10.94
N TYR A 541 10.04 9.30 -9.75
CA TYR A 541 9.44 10.22 -8.79
C TYR A 541 10.21 11.53 -8.85
N PHE A 542 9.50 12.62 -9.06
CA PHE A 542 10.04 13.98 -9.09
C PHE A 542 9.54 14.74 -7.87
N SER A 543 10.42 15.41 -7.17
CA SER A 543 10.09 16.38 -6.14
C SER A 543 10.85 17.67 -6.43
N VAL A 544 10.12 18.76 -6.63
CA VAL A 544 10.68 20.10 -6.82
C VAL A 544 10.16 21.00 -5.71
N ASN A 545 10.96 22.00 -5.31
CA ASN A 545 10.57 22.85 -4.20
C ASN A 545 11.01 24.29 -4.39
N THR A 546 10.33 25.19 -3.69
CA THR A 546 10.72 26.60 -3.56
C THR A 546 10.07 27.22 -2.32
N LYS A 547 10.50 28.41 -1.93
CA LYS A 547 9.81 29.17 -0.89
C LYS A 547 8.52 29.77 -1.44
N LEU A 548 7.44 29.64 -0.68
CA LEU A 548 6.18 30.36 -0.90
C LEU A 548 6.09 31.48 0.14
N LYS A 549 6.08 32.76 -0.30
CA LYS A 549 6.11 33.90 0.61
C LYS A 549 4.74 34.21 1.22
N SER A 550 3.68 33.95 0.46
CA SER A 550 2.30 34.18 0.88
C SER A 550 1.32 33.30 0.12
N ALA A 551 0.14 33.07 0.68
CA ALA A 551 -0.93 32.33 0.02
C ALA A 551 -1.34 32.94 -1.35
N ALA A 552 -1.24 34.25 -1.49
CA ALA A 552 -1.58 34.95 -2.74
C ALA A 552 -0.69 34.55 -3.94
N GLU A 553 0.53 34.10 -3.67
CA GLU A 553 1.47 33.66 -4.71
C GLU A 553 1.30 32.19 -5.11
N PHE A 554 0.42 31.46 -4.42
CA PHE A 554 0.30 29.99 -4.56
C PHE A 554 0.14 29.54 -6.01
N ASP A 555 -0.80 30.11 -6.76
CA ASP A 555 -1.08 29.68 -8.14
C ASP A 555 0.10 29.96 -9.09
N THR A 556 0.74 31.11 -8.93
CA THR A 556 1.90 31.50 -9.74
C THR A 556 3.08 30.54 -9.47
N VAL A 557 3.37 30.30 -8.19
CA VAL A 557 4.44 29.39 -7.78
C VAL A 557 4.13 27.95 -8.18
N ASN A 558 2.88 27.51 -8.02
CA ASN A 558 2.43 26.20 -8.45
C ASN A 558 2.67 25.96 -9.94
N THR A 559 2.34 26.95 -10.79
CA THR A 559 2.57 26.90 -12.24
C THR A 559 4.09 26.87 -12.57
N ALA A 560 4.90 27.61 -11.83
CA ALA A 560 6.35 27.59 -12.02
C ALA A 560 6.96 26.22 -11.67
N LEU A 561 6.48 25.57 -10.60
CA LEU A 561 6.90 24.22 -10.23
C LEU A 561 6.44 23.16 -11.24
N ASP A 562 5.23 23.30 -11.83
CA ASP A 562 4.78 22.45 -12.93
C ASP A 562 5.71 22.57 -14.15
N LYS A 563 6.10 23.79 -14.49
CA LYS A 563 7.06 24.02 -15.56
C LYS A 563 8.40 23.38 -15.24
N ARG A 564 8.90 23.53 -14.01
CA ARG A 564 10.17 22.93 -13.58
C ARG A 564 10.15 21.40 -13.72
N ILE A 565 9.06 20.74 -13.32
CA ILE A 565 8.89 19.29 -13.50
C ILE A 565 8.93 18.90 -14.99
N LYS A 566 8.21 19.63 -15.85
CA LYS A 566 8.20 19.39 -17.29
C LYS A 566 9.59 19.56 -17.92
N ASP A 567 10.33 20.57 -17.50
CA ASP A 567 11.69 20.82 -17.98
C ASP A 567 12.63 19.65 -17.59
N ILE A 568 12.51 19.12 -16.36
CA ILE A 568 13.27 17.94 -15.90
C ILE A 568 12.92 16.71 -16.72
N ILE A 569 11.63 16.42 -16.93
CA ILE A 569 11.14 15.26 -17.70
C ILE A 569 11.68 15.31 -19.14
N ALA A 570 11.60 16.47 -19.77
CA ALA A 570 12.06 16.69 -21.14
C ALA A 570 13.59 16.50 -21.27
N ASP A 571 14.37 17.03 -20.33
CA ASP A 571 15.83 16.91 -20.33
C ASP A 571 16.28 15.46 -20.11
N MET A 572 15.58 14.71 -19.26
CA MET A 572 15.81 13.28 -19.03
C MET A 572 15.26 12.38 -20.14
N LYS A 573 14.55 12.92 -21.13
CA LYS A 573 13.91 12.17 -22.25
C LYS A 573 12.96 11.07 -21.79
N LEU A 574 12.14 11.36 -20.79
CA LEU A 574 11.17 10.45 -20.18
C LEU A 574 9.75 10.65 -20.74
#